data_e91c12ae5746dbc596c6461dea87ce46
#
_entry.id   e91c12ae5746dbc596c6461dea87ce46
#
_cell.length_a   1.000
_cell.length_b   1.000
_cell.length_c   1.000
_cell.angle_alpha   90.00
_cell.angle_beta   90.00
_cell.angle_gamma   90.00
#
_symmetry.space_group_name_H-M   'P 1'
#
loop_
_entity.id
_entity.type
_entity.pdbx_description
1 polymer ?
#
loop_
_entity_poly.entity_id
_entity_poly.type
_entity_poly.pdbx_seq_one_letter_code
_entity_poly.pdbx_strand_id
1 'polypeptide(L)'
;MKNFCISLFLIAIIIVTIAVGVQTPSTNNQEYLRIHIRANSNSEQDQLVKMTVKDGVVNYLTPIISQCKTKNEAVNALNIQKENLQKVINDILKSNGFNYLSNVKIANEEFPLRVYENVTLKEGYYDAVIVELGKAEGDNWWCVMYPPLCFYGETEIA
;
A
#
# COMPACT_ATOMS: atom_id res chain seq x y z
N MET A 1 -52.48 19.54 -17.46
CA MET A 1 -51.22 19.88 -18.11
C MET A 1 -50.26 20.57 -17.11
N LYS A 2 -50.68 21.55 -16.34
CA LYS A 2 -49.80 22.30 -15.40
C LYS A 2 -49.14 21.40 -14.33
N ASN A 3 -49.89 20.48 -13.74
CA ASN A 3 -49.39 19.55 -12.71
C ASN A 3 -48.47 18.48 -13.26
N PHE A 4 -48.64 18.08 -14.52
CA PHE A 4 -47.76 17.13 -15.22
C PHE A 4 -46.37 17.73 -15.52
N CYS A 5 -46.34 19.01 -15.95
CA CYS A 5 -45.10 19.73 -16.17
C CYS A 5 -44.31 19.94 -14.86
N ILE A 6 -44.99 20.24 -13.74
CA ILE A 6 -44.36 20.39 -12.43
C ILE A 6 -43.75 19.07 -11.95
N SER A 7 -44.47 17.96 -12.14
CA SER A 7 -43.97 16.62 -11.77
C SER A 7 -42.71 16.22 -12.59
N LEU A 8 -42.70 16.50 -13.88
CA LEU A 8 -41.51 16.25 -14.74
C LEU A 8 -40.33 17.12 -14.32
N PHE A 9 -40.56 18.39 -13.93
CA PHE A 9 -39.50 19.29 -13.48
C PHE A 9 -38.89 18.82 -12.16
N LEU A 10 -39.70 18.34 -11.21
CA LEU A 10 -39.23 17.79 -9.94
C LEU A 10 -38.41 16.50 -10.14
N ILE A 11 -38.86 15.61 -11.02
CA ILE A 11 -38.10 14.38 -11.37
C ILE A 11 -36.77 14.74 -12.03
N ALA A 12 -36.73 15.72 -12.93
CA ALA A 12 -35.48 16.17 -13.55
C ALA A 12 -34.51 16.76 -12.51
N ILE A 13 -34.97 17.53 -11.54
CA ILE A 13 -34.14 18.08 -10.45
C ILE A 13 -33.58 16.95 -9.58
N ILE A 14 -34.38 15.94 -9.24
CA ILE A 14 -33.92 14.79 -8.45
C ILE A 14 -32.86 13.99 -9.21
N ILE A 15 -33.00 13.77 -10.51
CA ILE A 15 -32.01 13.08 -11.33
C ILE A 15 -30.70 13.89 -11.40
N VAL A 16 -30.79 15.19 -11.56
CA VAL A 16 -29.60 16.06 -11.58
C VAL A 16 -28.87 16.07 -10.23
N THR A 17 -29.59 16.09 -9.12
CA THR A 17 -28.98 16.06 -7.77
C THR A 17 -28.30 14.71 -7.49
N ILE A 18 -28.87 13.60 -7.97
CA ILE A 18 -28.23 12.27 -7.85
C ILE A 18 -26.99 12.18 -8.74
N ALA A 19 -27.01 12.76 -9.94
CA ALA A 19 -25.86 12.75 -10.85
C ALA A 19 -24.68 13.62 -10.35
N VAL A 20 -24.94 14.68 -9.59
CA VAL A 20 -23.89 15.55 -9.01
C VAL A 20 -23.34 15.01 -7.69
N GLY A 21 -24.04 14.09 -7.03
CA GLY A 21 -23.68 13.54 -5.71
C GLY A 21 -22.63 12.41 -5.73
N VAL A 22 -22.27 11.89 -6.90
CA VAL A 22 -21.23 10.85 -7.04
C VAL A 22 -19.95 11.47 -7.60
N GLN A 23 -19.43 12.49 -6.93
CA GLN A 23 -18.00 12.77 -7.01
C GLN A 23 -17.32 11.86 -6.01
N THR A 24 -16.85 10.69 -6.49
CA THR A 24 -15.79 9.98 -5.77
C THR A 24 -14.66 10.98 -5.57
N PRO A 25 -14.22 11.23 -4.31
CA PRO A 25 -13.06 12.07 -4.12
C PRO A 25 -11.92 11.40 -4.89
N SER A 26 -11.44 12.07 -5.94
CA SER A 26 -10.17 11.77 -6.57
C SER A 26 -9.11 12.08 -5.49
N THR A 27 -8.90 11.13 -4.60
CA THR A 27 -7.78 11.20 -3.69
C THR A 27 -6.54 10.97 -4.54
N ASN A 28 -5.50 11.75 -4.32
CA ASN A 28 -4.16 11.66 -4.91
C ASN A 28 -3.46 10.29 -4.63
N ASN A 29 -4.22 9.31 -4.19
CA ASN A 29 -3.78 7.94 -3.91
C ASN A 29 -3.20 7.24 -5.16
N GLN A 30 -3.55 7.73 -6.36
CA GLN A 30 -3.06 7.18 -7.63
C GLN A 30 -1.56 7.48 -7.89
N GLU A 31 -0.97 8.44 -7.20
CA GLU A 31 0.43 8.81 -7.40
C GLU A 31 1.40 7.99 -6.53
N TYR A 32 0.89 7.38 -5.47
CA TYR A 32 1.69 6.64 -4.51
C TYR A 32 1.60 5.13 -4.71
N LEU A 33 2.74 4.47 -4.59
CA LEU A 33 2.84 3.03 -4.42
C LEU A 33 3.30 2.75 -3.00
N ARG A 34 2.53 1.98 -2.25
CA ARG A 34 2.81 1.72 -0.84
C ARG A 34 3.42 0.35 -0.61
N ILE A 35 3.91 0.12 0.59
CA ILE A 35 4.33 -1.18 1.07
C ILE A 35 3.71 -1.45 2.43
N HIS A 36 3.32 -2.70 2.63
CA HIS A 36 2.74 -3.22 3.85
C HIS A 36 3.42 -4.53 4.21
N ILE A 37 4.02 -4.62 5.39
CA ILE A 37 4.62 -5.87 5.90
C ILE A 37 3.85 -6.28 7.16
N ARG A 38 3.25 -7.47 7.12
CA ARG A 38 2.50 -8.08 8.21
C ARG A 38 3.35 -9.12 8.92
N ALA A 39 3.55 -8.98 10.23
CA ALA A 39 4.25 -9.98 11.02
C ALA A 39 3.43 -11.27 11.16
N ASN A 40 4.09 -12.39 11.39
CA ASN A 40 3.42 -13.66 11.68
C ASN A 40 2.55 -13.57 12.94
N SER A 41 3.06 -12.94 14.01
CA SER A 41 2.35 -12.71 15.27
C SER A 41 2.88 -11.48 16.00
N ASN A 42 2.35 -11.18 17.19
CA ASN A 42 2.83 -10.12 18.08
C ASN A 42 3.88 -10.59 19.08
N SER A 43 4.47 -11.79 18.89
CA SER A 43 5.63 -12.16 19.67
C SER A 43 6.82 -11.23 19.40
N GLU A 44 7.66 -11.02 20.38
CA GLU A 44 8.85 -10.17 20.26
C GLU A 44 9.74 -10.63 19.09
N GLN A 45 9.94 -11.93 18.93
CA GLN A 45 10.75 -12.49 17.85
C GLN A 45 10.16 -12.22 16.47
N ASP A 46 8.82 -12.37 16.30
CA ASP A 46 8.15 -12.11 15.04
C ASP A 46 8.18 -10.60 14.69
N GLN A 47 8.09 -9.72 15.70
CA GLN A 47 8.21 -8.29 15.48
C GLN A 47 9.66 -7.88 15.12
N LEU A 48 10.66 -8.47 15.75
CA LEU A 48 12.08 -8.22 15.42
C LEU A 48 12.43 -8.72 14.02
N VAL A 49 12.02 -9.94 13.64
CA VAL A 49 12.31 -10.43 12.29
C VAL A 49 11.56 -9.65 11.22
N LYS A 50 10.35 -9.16 11.50
CA LYS A 50 9.65 -8.23 10.59
C LYS A 50 10.51 -7.00 10.28
N MET A 51 11.19 -6.42 11.27
CA MET A 51 12.08 -5.27 11.03
C MET A 51 13.31 -5.67 10.21
N THR A 52 13.87 -6.85 10.46
CA THR A 52 14.97 -7.38 9.63
C THR A 52 14.53 -7.61 8.17
N VAL A 53 13.33 -8.15 8.00
CA VAL A 53 12.72 -8.31 6.66
C VAL A 53 12.49 -6.95 6.01
N LYS A 54 11.97 -5.98 6.74
CA LYS A 54 11.78 -4.60 6.27
C LYS A 54 13.11 -4.04 5.71
N ASP A 55 14.19 -4.13 6.46
CA ASP A 55 15.49 -3.65 6.02
C ASP A 55 16.00 -4.38 4.77
N GLY A 56 15.82 -5.70 4.71
CA GLY A 56 16.17 -6.51 3.53
C GLY A 56 15.35 -6.13 2.29
N VAL A 57 14.04 -5.90 2.45
CA VAL A 57 13.14 -5.48 1.37
C VAL A 57 13.53 -4.09 0.84
N VAL A 58 13.77 -3.14 1.74
CA VAL A 58 14.20 -1.78 1.39
C VAL A 58 15.52 -1.84 0.63
N ASN A 59 16.53 -2.53 1.16
CA ASN A 59 17.83 -2.66 0.52
C ASN A 59 17.76 -3.32 -0.88
N TYR A 60 16.91 -4.35 -1.02
CA TYR A 60 16.74 -5.04 -2.31
C TYR A 60 16.04 -4.15 -3.35
N LEU A 61 15.01 -3.43 -2.95
CA LEU A 61 14.17 -2.66 -3.88
C LEU A 61 14.69 -1.26 -4.17
N THR A 62 15.50 -0.65 -3.30
CA THR A 62 16.06 0.70 -3.49
C THR A 62 16.70 0.89 -4.88
N PRO A 63 17.65 0.07 -5.34
CA PRO A 63 18.29 0.26 -6.64
C PRO A 63 17.34 0.07 -7.83
N ILE A 64 16.25 -0.64 -7.64
CA ILE A 64 15.24 -0.91 -8.66
C ILE A 64 14.28 0.27 -8.76
N ILE A 65 13.70 0.68 -7.64
CA ILE A 65 12.69 1.74 -7.59
C ILE A 65 13.28 3.12 -7.89
N SER A 66 14.54 3.37 -7.50
CA SER A 66 15.22 4.64 -7.77
C SER A 66 15.41 4.93 -9.27
N GLN A 67 15.34 3.93 -10.11
CA GLN A 67 15.44 4.07 -11.58
C GLN A 67 14.07 4.36 -12.23
N CYS A 68 12.97 4.14 -11.52
CA CYS A 68 11.62 4.34 -12.03
C CYS A 68 11.26 5.84 -12.03
N LYS A 69 10.71 6.32 -13.15
CA LYS A 69 10.30 7.72 -13.32
C LYS A 69 8.82 7.91 -13.04
N THR A 70 8.05 6.83 -13.02
CA THR A 70 6.60 6.84 -12.79
C THR A 70 6.20 5.69 -11.88
N LYS A 71 5.07 5.85 -11.20
CA LYS A 71 4.44 4.78 -10.41
C LYS A 71 4.22 3.51 -11.24
N ASN A 72 3.78 3.65 -12.49
CA ASN A 72 3.53 2.49 -13.36
C ASN A 72 4.80 1.72 -13.66
N GLU A 73 5.93 2.41 -13.88
CA GLU A 73 7.24 1.75 -14.02
C GLU A 73 7.62 1.01 -12.75
N ALA A 74 7.40 1.60 -11.57
CA ALA A 74 7.66 0.97 -10.29
C ALA A 74 6.79 -0.28 -10.08
N VAL A 75 5.49 -0.23 -10.38
CA VAL A 75 4.58 -1.39 -10.31
C VAL A 75 5.04 -2.50 -11.26
N ASN A 76 5.41 -2.16 -12.50
CA ASN A 76 5.91 -3.14 -13.47
C ASN A 76 7.22 -3.79 -13.01
N ALA A 77 8.17 -2.99 -12.51
CA ALA A 77 9.43 -3.50 -11.97
C ALA A 77 9.20 -4.46 -10.80
N LEU A 78 8.27 -4.13 -9.90
CA LEU A 78 7.91 -4.99 -8.78
C LEU A 78 7.24 -6.30 -9.21
N ASN A 79 6.38 -6.27 -10.23
CA ASN A 79 5.78 -7.48 -10.77
C ASN A 79 6.84 -8.43 -11.32
N ILE A 80 7.88 -7.90 -11.97
CA ILE A 80 9.02 -8.68 -12.49
C ILE A 80 9.85 -9.25 -11.33
N GLN A 81 10.02 -8.49 -10.26
CA GLN A 81 10.89 -8.85 -9.13
C GLN A 81 10.17 -9.61 -8.00
N LYS A 82 8.86 -9.80 -8.09
CA LYS A 82 8.05 -10.36 -7.00
C LYS A 82 8.58 -11.69 -6.46
N GLU A 83 8.91 -12.62 -7.34
CA GLU A 83 9.40 -13.96 -6.95
C GLU A 83 10.80 -13.89 -6.34
N ASN A 84 11.69 -13.07 -6.90
CA ASN A 84 13.01 -12.84 -6.34
C ASN A 84 12.94 -12.17 -4.97
N LEU A 85 12.07 -11.19 -4.81
CA LEU A 85 11.82 -10.53 -3.53
C LEU A 85 11.33 -11.53 -2.49
N GLN A 86 10.36 -12.37 -2.83
CA GLN A 86 9.87 -13.42 -1.92
C GLN A 86 10.97 -14.39 -1.51
N LYS A 87 11.87 -14.75 -2.43
CA LYS A 87 13.03 -15.59 -2.13
C LYS A 87 13.97 -14.90 -1.13
N VAL A 88 14.32 -13.63 -1.38
CA VAL A 88 15.15 -12.84 -0.45
C VAL A 88 14.54 -12.82 0.96
N ILE A 89 13.24 -12.59 1.07
CA ILE A 89 12.55 -12.58 2.36
C ILE A 89 12.60 -13.96 3.03
N ASN A 90 12.35 -15.03 2.30
CA ASN A 90 12.42 -16.38 2.81
C ASN A 90 13.83 -16.77 3.30
N ASP A 91 14.87 -16.33 2.60
CA ASP A 91 16.26 -16.51 2.99
C ASP A 91 16.56 -15.75 4.31
N ILE A 92 16.03 -14.55 4.48
CA ILE A 92 16.13 -13.77 5.73
C ILE A 92 15.42 -14.52 6.88
N LEU A 93 14.20 -14.98 6.67
CA LEU A 93 13.44 -15.74 7.68
C LEU A 93 14.20 -17.00 8.10
N LYS A 94 14.67 -17.77 7.14
CA LYS A 94 15.45 -18.99 7.38
C LYS A 94 16.75 -18.72 8.16
N SER A 95 17.49 -17.69 7.78
CA SER A 95 18.74 -17.30 8.43
C SER A 95 18.54 -16.82 9.87
N ASN A 96 17.34 -16.35 10.21
CA ASN A 96 16.95 -15.97 11.58
C ASN A 96 16.21 -17.09 12.34
N GLY A 97 16.21 -18.34 11.82
CA GLY A 97 15.69 -19.50 12.50
C GLY A 97 14.18 -19.71 12.41
N PHE A 98 13.49 -19.00 11.49
CA PHE A 98 12.05 -19.16 11.31
C PHE A 98 11.72 -20.24 10.27
N ASN A 99 10.68 -21.02 10.54
CA ASN A 99 10.24 -22.15 9.70
C ASN A 99 9.05 -21.83 8.79
N TYR A 100 8.44 -20.65 8.95
CA TYR A 100 7.37 -20.19 8.06
C TYR A 100 7.94 -19.43 6.88
N LEU A 101 7.14 -19.32 5.83
CA LEU A 101 7.48 -18.61 4.59
C LEU A 101 6.73 -17.28 4.49
N SER A 102 7.21 -16.44 3.59
CA SER A 102 6.52 -15.22 3.20
C SER A 102 5.63 -15.45 1.99
N ASN A 103 4.65 -14.56 1.83
CA ASN A 103 3.85 -14.44 0.63
C ASN A 103 3.87 -12.97 0.17
N VAL A 104 4.34 -12.72 -1.06
CA VAL A 104 4.44 -11.38 -1.63
C VAL A 104 3.34 -11.18 -2.67
N LYS A 105 2.55 -10.13 -2.51
CA LYS A 105 1.45 -9.74 -3.42
C LYS A 105 1.65 -8.30 -3.88
N ILE A 106 1.17 -8.00 -5.09
CA ILE A 106 0.98 -6.63 -5.55
C ILE A 106 -0.51 -6.48 -5.79
N ALA A 107 -1.16 -5.66 -4.99
CA ALA A 107 -2.61 -5.50 -5.01
C ALA A 107 -3.01 -4.09 -4.58
N ASN A 108 -4.28 -3.77 -4.82
CA ASN A 108 -4.90 -2.58 -4.26
C ASN A 108 -5.45 -2.93 -2.88
N GLU A 109 -5.02 -2.21 -1.83
CA GLU A 109 -5.36 -2.49 -0.44
C GLU A 109 -5.68 -1.20 0.31
N GLU A 110 -6.55 -1.30 1.31
CA GLU A 110 -6.90 -0.21 2.19
C GLU A 110 -5.78 0.09 3.19
N PHE A 111 -5.38 1.34 3.25
CA PHE A 111 -4.37 1.85 4.18
C PHE A 111 -4.99 2.87 5.12
N PRO A 112 -4.60 2.87 6.39
CA PRO A 112 -4.99 3.92 7.33
C PRO A 112 -4.26 5.23 7.01
N LEU A 113 -4.75 6.34 7.60
CA LEU A 113 -4.03 7.62 7.58
C LEU A 113 -2.63 7.41 8.18
N ARG A 114 -1.61 7.93 7.50
CA ARG A 114 -0.22 7.90 7.96
C ARG A 114 0.44 9.24 7.71
N VAL A 115 1.19 9.67 8.71
CA VAL A 115 1.98 10.90 8.66
C VAL A 115 3.44 10.51 8.58
N TYR A 116 4.11 10.92 7.52
CA TYR A 116 5.56 10.87 7.35
C TYR A 116 6.11 12.29 7.52
N GLU A 117 7.39 12.45 7.74
CA GLU A 117 8.00 13.74 8.09
C GLU A 117 7.50 14.92 7.22
N ASN A 118 7.39 14.71 5.91
CA ASN A 118 7.01 15.75 4.95
C ASN A 118 5.70 15.48 4.21
N VAL A 119 5.05 14.34 4.47
CA VAL A 119 3.87 13.89 3.71
C VAL A 119 2.84 13.27 4.62
N THR A 120 1.60 13.74 4.51
CA THR A 120 0.43 13.09 5.12
C THR A 120 -0.36 12.35 4.05
N LEU A 121 -0.46 11.04 4.17
CA LEU A 121 -1.29 10.22 3.31
C LEU A 121 -2.60 9.87 4.00
N LYS A 122 -3.70 10.23 3.37
CA LYS A 122 -5.05 9.95 3.86
C LYS A 122 -5.31 8.45 3.89
N GLU A 123 -6.26 8.04 4.68
CA GLU A 123 -6.83 6.70 4.60
C GLU A 123 -7.45 6.45 3.22
N GLY A 124 -7.44 5.22 2.76
CA GLY A 124 -8.02 4.83 1.47
C GLY A 124 -7.25 3.71 0.78
N TYR A 125 -7.67 3.42 -0.44
CA TYR A 125 -7.11 2.35 -1.25
C TYR A 125 -5.90 2.82 -2.04
N TYR A 126 -4.81 2.03 -1.97
CA TYR A 126 -3.55 2.28 -2.66
C TYR A 126 -3.07 1.00 -3.34
N ASP A 127 -2.41 1.16 -4.49
CA ASP A 127 -1.60 0.07 -5.01
C ASP A 127 -0.43 -0.15 -4.06
N ALA A 128 -0.17 -1.41 -3.72
CA ALA A 128 0.82 -1.74 -2.71
C ALA A 128 1.53 -3.07 -2.97
N VAL A 129 2.77 -3.15 -2.50
CA VAL A 129 3.45 -4.40 -2.23
C VAL A 129 3.04 -4.86 -0.83
N ILE A 130 2.45 -6.03 -0.74
CA ILE A 130 2.00 -6.64 0.50
C ILE A 130 2.90 -7.84 0.78
N VAL A 131 3.58 -7.82 1.91
CA VAL A 131 4.43 -8.90 2.40
C VAL A 131 3.78 -9.50 3.64
N GLU A 132 3.33 -10.73 3.52
CA GLU A 132 2.74 -11.50 4.61
C GLU A 132 3.78 -12.49 5.13
N LEU A 133 4.10 -12.43 6.42
CA LEU A 133 5.03 -13.36 7.08
C LEU A 133 4.23 -14.40 7.84
N GLY A 134 4.39 -15.67 7.49
CA GLY A 134 3.67 -16.77 8.13
C GLY A 134 2.15 -16.61 8.08
N LYS A 135 1.51 -16.48 9.25
CA LYS A 135 0.04 -16.31 9.38
C LYS A 135 -0.43 -14.88 9.11
N ALA A 136 0.48 -13.90 9.13
CA ALA A 136 0.17 -12.48 8.95
C ALA A 136 -0.85 -11.92 9.97
N GLU A 137 -0.81 -12.41 11.21
CA GLU A 137 -1.74 -12.03 12.30
C GLU A 137 -1.15 -10.98 13.26
N GLY A 138 0.12 -10.60 13.08
CA GLY A 138 0.80 -9.62 13.93
C GLY A 138 0.70 -8.19 13.43
N ASP A 139 1.27 -7.28 14.21
CA ASP A 139 1.30 -5.85 13.92
C ASP A 139 2.03 -5.54 12.61
N ASN A 140 1.55 -4.52 11.95
CA ASN A 140 1.92 -4.13 10.61
C ASN A 140 3.02 -3.06 10.60
N TRP A 141 3.81 -3.06 9.54
CA TRP A 141 4.66 -1.93 9.16
C TRP A 141 4.21 -1.38 7.81
N TRP A 142 4.12 -0.05 7.71
CA TRP A 142 3.58 0.67 6.57
C TRP A 142 4.58 1.70 6.06
N CYS A 143 4.74 1.81 4.75
CA CYS A 143 5.53 2.88 4.17
C CYS A 143 5.13 3.21 2.72
N VAL A 144 5.87 4.14 2.09
CA VAL A 144 5.71 4.57 0.70
C VAL A 144 6.92 4.11 -0.09
N MET A 145 6.66 3.34 -1.15
CA MET A 145 7.68 2.79 -2.02
C MET A 145 7.96 3.70 -3.22
N TYR A 146 6.91 4.35 -3.74
CA TYR A 146 7.04 5.34 -4.80
C TYR A 146 6.09 6.53 -4.55
N PRO A 147 6.57 7.78 -4.57
CA PRO A 147 7.98 8.16 -4.51
C PRO A 147 8.71 7.47 -3.34
N PRO A 148 10.04 7.27 -3.41
CA PRO A 148 10.77 6.38 -2.50
C PRO A 148 11.05 7.02 -1.12
N LEU A 149 10.02 7.31 -0.31
CA LEU A 149 10.16 7.91 1.02
C LEU A 149 10.90 7.00 2.00
N CYS A 150 10.61 5.68 1.99
CA CYS A 150 11.26 4.70 2.87
C CYS A 150 12.77 4.57 2.67
N PHE A 151 13.30 5.01 1.53
CA PHE A 151 14.69 4.79 1.14
C PHE A 151 15.62 5.92 1.58
N TYR A 152 15.07 7.04 1.98
CA TYR A 152 15.83 8.23 2.39
C TYR A 152 15.81 8.48 3.91
N GLY A 153 15.40 7.48 4.70
CA GLY A 153 15.39 7.57 6.16
C GLY A 153 14.20 8.32 6.74
N GLU A 154 13.18 8.62 5.93
CA GLU A 154 11.94 9.18 6.45
C GLU A 154 11.22 8.12 7.30
N THR A 155 11.18 8.36 8.60
CA THR A 155 10.47 7.51 9.56
C THR A 155 9.01 7.93 9.67
N GLU A 156 8.13 6.96 9.88
CA GLU A 156 6.74 7.22 10.24
C GLU A 156 6.72 7.98 11.57
N ILE A 157 6.11 9.17 11.58
CA ILE A 157 5.79 9.90 12.79
C ILE A 157 4.35 9.49 13.15
N ALA A 158 4.22 8.68 14.18
CA ALA A 158 2.95 8.11 14.64
C ALA A 158 1.94 9.18 15.08
#